data_da9cbd6004bd6ea947012e11b1366e22
#
_entry.id   da9cbd6004bd6ea947012e11b1366e22
#
_cell.length_a   1.000
_cell.length_b   1.000
_cell.length_c   1.000
_cell.angle_alpha   90.00
_cell.angle_beta   90.00
_cell.angle_gamma   90.00
#
_symmetry.space_group_name_H-M   'P 1'
#
loop_
_entity.id
_entity.type
_entity.pdbx_description
1 polymer ?
#
loop_
_entity_poly.entity_id
_entity_poly.type
_entity_poly.pdbx_seq_one_letter_code
_entity_poly.pdbx_strand_id
1 'polypeptide(L)'
;MEEELMENWAGKTVVAVHAHPDDEALFTGGLLYQAAHKGADVHVITCTLGEEGEVIGEPYQLLTVDHTDQLGGFRIHELQRSLDILGCTGHFLGGAGHFRDSGMEGEARSNALINSLGEAEGELRELVGKLNPDLLVTYDPFGTYGHRDHIAAHRLTHAVAGDTPVWWAVELETDVRDALAKIDYSPWRIPEPGEIV
;
A
#
# COMPACT_ATOMS: atom_id res chain seq x y z
N MET A 1 -24.62 -4.32 -5.29
CA MET A 1 -23.74 -3.66 -4.29
C MET A 1 -22.41 -3.21 -4.88
N GLU A 2 -21.65 -4.10 -5.53
CA GLU A 2 -20.38 -3.70 -6.18
C GLU A 2 -20.58 -2.76 -7.38
N GLU A 3 -21.54 -3.02 -8.26
CA GLU A 3 -21.90 -2.11 -9.35
C GLU A 3 -22.41 -0.75 -8.81
N GLU A 4 -23.18 -0.78 -7.74
CA GLU A 4 -23.72 0.44 -7.10
C GLU A 4 -22.61 1.29 -6.45
N LEU A 5 -21.56 0.66 -5.87
CA LEU A 5 -20.38 1.36 -5.38
C LEU A 5 -19.59 2.06 -6.49
N MET A 6 -19.50 1.43 -7.68
CA MET A 6 -18.82 2.01 -8.85
C MET A 6 -19.55 3.20 -9.44
N GLU A 7 -20.86 3.27 -9.30
CA GLU A 7 -21.68 4.33 -9.86
C GLU A 7 -21.90 5.52 -8.92
N ASN A 8 -21.91 5.30 -7.61
CA ASN A 8 -22.21 6.36 -6.62
C ASN A 8 -21.25 6.38 -5.44
N TRP A 9 -20.22 7.21 -5.53
CA TRP A 9 -19.23 7.43 -4.48
C TRP A 9 -19.65 8.48 -3.45
N ALA A 10 -20.66 9.30 -3.73
CA ALA A 10 -21.05 10.40 -2.87
C ALA A 10 -21.48 9.92 -1.47
N GLY A 11 -20.81 10.43 -0.44
CA GLY A 11 -21.06 10.10 0.97
C GLY A 11 -20.55 8.72 1.39
N LYS A 12 -19.78 8.03 0.54
CA LYS A 12 -19.09 6.79 0.90
C LYS A 12 -17.73 7.07 1.52
N THR A 13 -17.30 6.22 2.44
CA THR A 13 -15.96 6.23 3.00
C THR A 13 -15.15 5.07 2.38
N VAL A 14 -14.03 5.41 1.76
CA VAL A 14 -13.10 4.45 1.16
C VAL A 14 -11.78 4.52 1.91
N VAL A 15 -11.27 3.37 2.35
CA VAL A 15 -9.98 3.30 3.03
C VAL A 15 -9.06 2.36 2.27
N ALA A 16 -7.96 2.89 1.76
CA ALA A 16 -6.88 2.11 1.16
C ALA A 16 -5.79 1.83 2.21
N VAL A 17 -5.31 0.59 2.27
CA VAL A 17 -4.23 0.17 3.16
C VAL A 17 -3.05 -0.25 2.30
N HIS A 18 -1.98 0.54 2.38
CA HIS A 18 -0.75 0.37 1.61
C HIS A 18 0.47 0.22 2.51
N ALA A 19 1.48 -0.48 2.03
CA ALA A 19 2.70 -0.75 2.77
C ALA A 19 3.63 0.46 2.83
N HIS A 20 3.84 1.11 1.67
CA HIS A 20 4.86 2.16 1.50
C HIS A 20 4.29 3.42 0.85
N PRO A 21 4.93 4.59 1.04
CA PRO A 21 4.69 5.75 0.20
C PRO A 21 5.01 5.44 -1.27
N ASP A 22 4.15 5.78 -2.18
CA ASP A 22 4.05 5.56 -3.63
C ASP A 22 3.04 4.49 -4.06
N ASP A 23 2.78 3.48 -3.27
CA ASP A 23 1.85 2.39 -3.57
C ASP A 23 0.44 2.92 -3.87
N GLU A 24 0.00 3.96 -3.15
CA GLU A 24 -1.31 4.58 -3.36
C GLU A 24 -1.44 5.18 -4.76
N ALA A 25 -0.34 5.67 -5.31
CA ALA A 25 -0.30 6.24 -6.65
C ALA A 25 -0.16 5.15 -7.73
N LEU A 26 0.73 4.17 -7.49
CA LEU A 26 1.10 3.15 -8.47
C LEU A 26 -0.01 2.11 -8.66
N PHE A 27 -0.61 1.62 -7.58
CA PHE A 27 -1.56 0.50 -7.64
C PHE A 27 -3.02 0.93 -7.62
N THR A 28 -3.35 2.02 -6.91
CA THR A 28 -4.75 2.40 -6.69
C THR A 28 -5.08 3.84 -7.05
N GLY A 29 -4.13 4.63 -7.55
CA GLY A 29 -4.28 6.07 -7.76
C GLY A 29 -5.47 6.45 -8.64
N GLY A 30 -5.73 5.69 -9.70
CA GLY A 30 -6.88 5.91 -10.56
C GLY A 30 -8.22 5.72 -9.84
N LEU A 31 -8.33 4.69 -9.00
CA LEU A 31 -9.52 4.42 -8.19
C LEU A 31 -9.72 5.51 -7.12
N LEU A 32 -8.68 5.80 -6.35
CA LEU A 32 -8.73 6.77 -5.24
C LEU A 32 -9.08 8.17 -5.76
N TYR A 33 -8.42 8.60 -6.85
CA TYR A 33 -8.73 9.87 -7.51
C TYR A 33 -10.19 9.95 -7.96
N GLN A 34 -10.70 8.91 -8.63
CA GLN A 34 -12.09 8.90 -9.08
C GLN A 34 -13.08 8.90 -7.91
N ALA A 35 -12.83 8.11 -6.87
CA ALA A 35 -13.69 8.05 -5.69
C ALA A 35 -13.77 9.43 -5.01
N ALA A 36 -12.63 10.05 -4.73
CA ALA A 36 -12.55 11.38 -4.11
C ALA A 36 -13.27 12.45 -4.96
N HIS A 37 -13.01 12.49 -6.27
CA HIS A 37 -13.61 13.48 -7.17
C HIS A 37 -15.11 13.25 -7.43
N LYS A 38 -15.62 12.06 -7.13
CA LYS A 38 -17.05 11.74 -7.17
C LYS A 38 -17.73 11.87 -5.79
N GLY A 39 -17.04 12.40 -4.80
CA GLY A 39 -17.60 12.78 -3.50
C GLY A 39 -17.50 11.72 -2.40
N ALA A 40 -16.64 10.72 -2.54
CA ALA A 40 -16.26 9.87 -1.41
C ALA A 40 -15.31 10.59 -0.46
N ASP A 41 -15.37 10.22 0.83
CA ASP A 41 -14.32 10.51 1.81
C ASP A 41 -13.26 9.41 1.71
N VAL A 42 -12.08 9.77 1.19
CA VAL A 42 -11.05 8.78 0.84
C VAL A 42 -9.86 8.92 1.76
N HIS A 43 -9.51 7.81 2.42
CA HIS A 43 -8.38 7.73 3.34
C HIS A 43 -7.35 6.73 2.82
N VAL A 44 -6.07 7.05 3.02
CA VAL A 44 -4.94 6.16 2.75
C VAL A 44 -4.20 5.90 4.05
N ILE A 45 -4.08 4.64 4.45
CA ILE A 45 -3.29 4.20 5.59
C ILE A 45 -1.99 3.61 5.03
N THR A 46 -0.87 4.23 5.35
CA THR A 46 0.47 3.77 4.95
C THR A 46 1.14 3.12 6.14
N CYS A 47 1.56 1.87 5.99
CA CYS A 47 2.04 1.05 7.11
C CYS A 47 3.46 1.41 7.56
N THR A 48 4.36 1.71 6.62
CA THR A 48 5.78 2.03 6.87
C THR A 48 6.17 3.29 6.09
N LEU A 49 7.41 3.70 6.15
CA LEU A 49 7.91 4.82 5.35
C LEU A 49 8.72 4.38 4.12
N GLY A 50 8.80 3.06 3.85
CA GLY A 50 9.57 2.53 2.73
C GLY A 50 11.07 2.79 2.87
N GLU A 51 11.61 2.62 4.07
CA GLU A 51 12.97 2.99 4.44
C GLU A 51 14.04 2.14 3.77
N GLU A 52 13.70 0.88 3.43
CA GLU A 52 14.61 -0.06 2.77
C GLU A 52 14.53 0.03 1.22
N GLY A 53 13.76 1.01 0.70
CA GLY A 53 13.58 1.21 -0.73
C GLY A 53 14.86 1.61 -1.47
N GLU A 54 14.91 1.29 -2.76
CA GLU A 54 15.97 1.74 -3.64
C GLU A 54 15.81 3.22 -4.00
N VAL A 55 16.93 3.93 -4.13
CA VAL A 55 16.96 5.33 -4.58
C VAL A 55 17.51 5.40 -5.99
N ILE A 56 16.69 5.91 -6.91
CA ILE A 56 17.09 6.12 -8.30
C ILE A 56 17.59 7.55 -8.45
N GLY A 57 18.84 7.69 -8.90
CA GLY A 57 19.48 8.98 -9.20
C GLY A 57 20.47 9.46 -8.14
N GLU A 58 21.55 10.06 -8.64
CA GLU A 58 22.72 10.49 -7.87
C GLU A 58 22.44 11.41 -6.67
N PRO A 59 21.57 12.44 -6.75
CA PRO A 59 21.47 13.42 -5.65
C PRO A 59 20.96 12.83 -4.32
N TYR A 60 20.24 11.71 -4.35
CA TYR A 60 19.54 11.17 -3.19
C TYR A 60 20.12 9.87 -2.65
N GLN A 61 21.20 9.35 -3.26
CA GLN A 61 21.85 8.09 -2.83
C GLN A 61 22.26 8.08 -1.35
N LEU A 62 22.58 9.23 -0.80
CA LEU A 62 22.95 9.35 0.61
C LEU A 62 21.76 9.15 1.58
N LEU A 63 20.52 9.12 1.11
CA LEU A 63 19.34 8.92 1.96
C LEU A 63 19.12 7.45 2.35
N THR A 64 19.72 6.50 1.62
CA THR A 64 19.50 5.08 1.81
C THR A 64 19.96 4.58 3.19
N VAL A 65 19.48 3.41 3.57
CA VAL A 65 19.81 2.74 4.84
C VAL A 65 21.31 2.50 5.02
N ASP A 66 22.04 2.23 3.94
CA ASP A 66 23.49 2.01 3.94
C ASP A 66 24.31 3.29 4.19
N HIS A 67 23.67 4.46 4.15
CA HIS A 67 24.32 5.76 4.34
C HIS A 67 23.76 6.50 5.56
N THR A 68 22.72 7.31 5.36
CA THR A 68 22.19 8.17 6.44
C THR A 68 20.86 7.70 7.03
N ASP A 69 20.21 6.70 6.43
CA ASP A 69 18.93 6.14 6.86
C ASP A 69 17.83 7.24 7.00
N GLN A 70 17.76 8.15 6.02
CA GLN A 70 16.82 9.29 6.01
C GLN A 70 15.76 9.20 4.91
N LEU A 71 15.75 8.12 4.13
CA LEU A 71 14.83 7.95 3.00
C LEU A 71 13.37 8.02 3.46
N GLY A 72 13.00 7.36 4.56
CA GLY A 72 11.64 7.38 5.09
C GLY A 72 11.15 8.79 5.40
N GLY A 73 11.98 9.64 6.00
CA GLY A 73 11.63 11.05 6.26
C GLY A 73 11.42 11.86 4.99
N PHE A 74 12.19 11.61 3.94
CA PHE A 74 12.01 12.24 2.64
C PHE A 74 10.69 11.81 1.97
N ARG A 75 10.36 10.52 2.03
CA ARG A 75 9.16 9.94 1.43
C ARG A 75 7.85 10.41 2.08
N ILE A 76 7.86 10.89 3.32
CA ILE A 76 6.70 11.56 3.92
C ILE A 76 6.23 12.74 3.06
N HIS A 77 7.18 13.53 2.54
CA HIS A 77 6.84 14.67 1.69
C HIS A 77 6.32 14.25 0.31
N GLU A 78 6.87 13.17 -0.25
CA GLU A 78 6.38 12.60 -1.52
C GLU A 78 4.94 12.11 -1.36
N LEU A 79 4.65 11.33 -0.31
CA LEU A 79 3.31 10.85 0.02
C LEU A 79 2.32 12.00 0.20
N GLN A 80 2.68 13.05 0.95
CA GLN A 80 1.80 14.19 1.15
C GLN A 80 1.40 14.83 -0.18
N ARG A 81 2.35 15.01 -1.09
CA ARG A 81 2.06 15.58 -2.41
C ARG A 81 1.18 14.67 -3.26
N SER A 82 1.39 13.36 -3.19
CA SER A 82 0.55 12.37 -3.86
C SER A 82 -0.88 12.45 -3.36
N LEU A 83 -1.08 12.44 -2.04
CA LEU A 83 -2.39 12.54 -1.41
C LEU A 83 -3.12 13.83 -1.74
N ASP A 84 -2.41 14.98 -1.78
CA ASP A 84 -2.99 16.27 -2.18
C ASP A 84 -3.53 16.22 -3.62
N ILE A 85 -2.81 15.57 -4.53
CA ILE A 85 -3.23 15.39 -5.93
C ILE A 85 -4.42 14.43 -6.03
N LEU A 86 -4.40 13.33 -5.29
CA LEU A 86 -5.46 12.33 -5.28
C LEU A 86 -6.73 12.83 -4.59
N GLY A 87 -6.63 13.85 -3.73
CA GLY A 87 -7.73 14.35 -2.91
C GLY A 87 -8.04 13.43 -1.73
N CYS A 88 -7.02 12.77 -1.17
CA CYS A 88 -7.13 11.79 -0.10
C CYS A 88 -6.58 12.31 1.23
N THR A 89 -7.11 11.79 2.34
CA THR A 89 -6.57 12.01 3.69
C THR A 89 -5.61 10.90 4.06
N GLY A 90 -4.37 11.25 4.43
CA GLY A 90 -3.34 10.29 4.80
C GLY A 90 -3.28 9.96 6.28
N HIS A 91 -2.95 8.71 6.59
CA HIS A 91 -2.66 8.22 7.94
C HIS A 91 -1.42 7.34 7.92
N PHE A 92 -0.59 7.43 8.95
CA PHE A 92 0.48 6.46 9.20
C PHE A 92 0.03 5.49 10.28
N LEU A 93 0.16 4.19 10.01
CA LEU A 93 -0.20 3.13 10.96
C LEU A 93 0.66 3.22 12.24
N GLY A 94 0.04 3.40 13.39
CA GLY A 94 0.74 3.61 14.67
C GLY A 94 1.51 4.95 14.78
N GLY A 95 1.47 5.79 13.74
CA GLY A 95 2.26 7.02 13.62
C GLY A 95 3.42 6.88 12.63
N ALA A 96 3.92 8.00 12.11
CA ALA A 96 4.97 8.00 11.09
C ALA A 96 6.25 7.30 11.56
N GLY A 97 6.65 6.23 10.85
CA GLY A 97 7.86 5.45 11.16
C GLY A 97 7.74 4.55 12.39
N HIS A 98 6.52 4.31 12.90
CA HIS A 98 6.30 3.37 14.00
C HIS A 98 6.68 1.95 13.58
N PHE A 99 6.15 1.48 12.46
CA PHE A 99 6.60 0.25 11.81
C PHE A 99 7.57 0.59 10.69
N ARG A 100 8.66 -0.16 10.64
CA ARG A 100 9.68 -0.01 9.62
C ARG A 100 9.43 -0.94 8.45
N ASP A 101 9.84 -0.52 7.27
CA ASP A 101 9.91 -1.37 6.07
C ASP A 101 10.73 -2.63 6.35
N SER A 102 10.20 -3.77 5.90
CA SER A 102 10.81 -5.09 6.12
C SER A 102 11.84 -5.48 5.05
N GLY A 103 11.93 -4.67 3.99
CA GLY A 103 12.72 -4.96 2.80
C GLY A 103 12.24 -6.22 2.06
N MET A 104 12.78 -6.47 0.89
CA MET A 104 12.42 -7.64 0.06
C MET A 104 12.99 -8.95 0.61
N GLU A 105 14.21 -8.93 1.09
CA GLU A 105 14.99 -10.11 1.49
C GLU A 105 15.78 -9.85 2.79
N GLY A 106 16.39 -10.90 3.30
CA GLY A 106 17.26 -10.81 4.48
C GLY A 106 16.52 -10.74 5.82
N GLU A 107 17.27 -10.44 6.87
CA GLU A 107 16.76 -10.31 8.21
C GLU A 107 16.14 -8.91 8.42
N ALA A 108 14.85 -8.87 8.72
CA ALA A 108 14.14 -7.63 8.99
C ALA A 108 14.46 -7.12 10.41
N ARG A 109 14.52 -5.81 10.61
CA ARG A 109 14.73 -5.18 11.93
C ARG A 109 13.62 -5.55 12.91
N SER A 110 13.87 -5.45 14.19
CA SER A 110 12.92 -5.87 15.24
C SER A 110 11.58 -5.11 15.18
N ASN A 111 11.58 -3.85 14.74
CA ASN A 111 10.40 -3.02 14.55
C ASN A 111 9.87 -3.04 13.12
N ALA A 112 10.35 -3.95 12.26
CA ALA A 112 9.79 -4.12 10.93
C ALA A 112 8.33 -4.59 10.99
N LEU A 113 7.54 -4.21 10.01
CA LEU A 113 6.12 -4.53 9.96
C LEU A 113 5.85 -6.03 10.12
N ILE A 114 6.61 -6.88 9.40
CA ILE A 114 6.43 -8.34 9.48
C ILE A 114 6.76 -8.94 10.86
N ASN A 115 7.56 -8.26 11.67
CA ASN A 115 7.91 -8.68 13.03
C ASN A 115 6.94 -8.14 14.09
N SER A 116 6.01 -7.25 13.69
CA SER A 116 5.10 -6.52 14.59
C SER A 116 3.63 -6.71 14.23
N LEU A 117 3.28 -7.78 13.51
CA LEU A 117 1.93 -7.97 12.94
C LEU A 117 0.79 -7.90 13.96
N GLY A 118 0.99 -8.43 15.17
CA GLY A 118 -0.05 -8.38 16.22
C GLY A 118 -0.34 -6.95 16.70
N GLU A 119 0.67 -6.13 16.83
CA GLU A 119 0.54 -4.71 17.16
C GLU A 119 -0.08 -3.94 16.00
N ALA A 120 0.43 -4.17 14.78
CA ALA A 120 -0.09 -3.53 13.57
C ALA A 120 -1.57 -3.84 13.33
N GLU A 121 -2.02 -5.07 13.60
CA GLU A 121 -3.43 -5.44 13.53
C GLU A 121 -4.27 -4.64 14.53
N GLY A 122 -3.79 -4.46 15.76
CA GLY A 122 -4.47 -3.67 16.79
C GLY A 122 -4.64 -2.21 16.38
N GLU A 123 -3.57 -1.57 15.92
CA GLU A 123 -3.56 -0.20 15.43
C GLU A 123 -4.47 -0.02 14.20
N LEU A 124 -4.41 -0.96 13.23
CA LEU A 124 -5.24 -0.92 12.04
C LEU A 124 -6.72 -1.09 12.39
N ARG A 125 -7.05 -2.01 13.28
CA ARG A 125 -8.41 -2.24 13.75
C ARG A 125 -9.01 -1.01 14.42
N GLU A 126 -8.23 -0.32 15.25
CA GLU A 126 -8.68 0.92 15.88
C GLU A 126 -8.95 2.02 14.85
N LEU A 127 -8.02 2.20 13.90
CA LEU A 127 -8.14 3.24 12.87
C LEU A 127 -9.29 2.95 11.90
N VAL A 128 -9.41 1.73 11.38
CA VAL A 128 -10.52 1.30 10.52
C VAL A 128 -11.86 1.42 11.25
N GLY A 129 -11.91 1.06 12.54
CA GLY A 129 -13.11 1.22 13.35
C GLY A 129 -13.55 2.68 13.53
N LYS A 130 -12.60 3.63 13.61
CA LYS A 130 -12.89 5.07 13.67
C LYS A 130 -13.39 5.62 12.33
N LEU A 131 -12.78 5.16 11.23
CA LEU A 131 -13.12 5.62 9.88
C LEU A 131 -14.43 4.99 9.37
N ASN A 132 -14.79 3.80 9.85
CA ASN A 132 -16.00 3.06 9.52
C ASN A 132 -16.25 2.98 8.00
N PRO A 133 -15.34 2.37 7.22
CA PRO A 133 -15.38 2.40 5.77
C PRO A 133 -16.54 1.58 5.18
N ASP A 134 -17.07 2.06 4.04
CA ASP A 134 -17.94 1.29 3.14
C ASP A 134 -17.15 0.33 2.26
N LEU A 135 -15.86 0.63 2.04
CA LEU A 135 -14.95 -0.16 1.21
C LEU A 135 -13.53 -0.07 1.74
N LEU A 136 -12.87 -1.22 1.84
CA LEU A 136 -11.42 -1.33 2.02
C LEU A 136 -10.75 -1.68 0.69
N VAL A 137 -9.57 -1.14 0.46
CA VAL A 137 -8.76 -1.42 -0.74
C VAL A 137 -7.35 -1.80 -0.28
N THR A 138 -6.77 -2.83 -0.88
CA THR A 138 -5.39 -3.26 -0.60
C THR A 138 -4.83 -4.07 -1.77
N TYR A 139 -3.70 -4.73 -1.59
CA TYR A 139 -3.09 -5.62 -2.58
C TYR A 139 -3.81 -6.97 -2.67
N ASP A 140 -3.49 -7.74 -3.70
CA ASP A 140 -3.83 -9.15 -3.80
C ASP A 140 -3.09 -9.99 -2.72
N PRO A 141 -3.42 -11.28 -2.54
CA PRO A 141 -2.76 -12.14 -1.55
C PRO A 141 -1.26 -12.35 -1.76
N PHE A 142 -0.77 -12.20 -2.99
CA PHE A 142 0.64 -12.29 -3.34
C PHE A 142 1.39 -10.98 -3.08
N GLY A 143 0.68 -9.88 -2.80
CA GLY A 143 1.26 -8.55 -2.60
C GLY A 143 1.87 -7.99 -3.89
N THR A 144 1.15 -8.13 -4.99
CA THR A 144 1.51 -7.76 -6.36
C THR A 144 2.75 -8.49 -6.89
N TYR A 145 3.93 -8.19 -6.40
CA TYR A 145 5.22 -8.78 -6.81
C TYR A 145 5.93 -9.56 -5.68
N GLY A 146 5.22 -9.88 -4.59
CA GLY A 146 5.74 -10.71 -3.50
C GLY A 146 6.48 -9.93 -2.41
N HIS A 147 6.27 -8.60 -2.30
CA HIS A 147 6.84 -7.84 -1.20
C HIS A 147 6.23 -8.26 0.14
N ARG A 148 7.08 -8.54 1.13
CA ARG A 148 6.65 -9.03 2.45
C ARG A 148 5.65 -8.11 3.14
N ASP A 149 5.83 -6.80 3.03
CA ASP A 149 4.95 -5.80 3.64
C ASP A 149 3.63 -5.65 2.88
N HIS A 150 3.60 -5.85 1.55
CA HIS A 150 2.35 -5.89 0.78
C HIS A 150 1.50 -7.09 1.18
N ILE A 151 2.13 -8.27 1.34
CA ILE A 151 1.46 -9.48 1.84
C ILE A 151 0.96 -9.24 3.27
N ALA A 152 1.76 -8.57 4.11
CA ALA A 152 1.36 -8.20 5.45
C ALA A 152 0.15 -7.24 5.45
N ALA A 153 0.18 -6.17 4.65
CA ALA A 153 -0.91 -5.21 4.52
C ALA A 153 -2.21 -5.89 4.04
N HIS A 154 -2.12 -6.79 3.05
CA HIS A 154 -3.26 -7.62 2.62
C HIS A 154 -3.86 -8.41 3.79
N ARG A 155 -3.04 -9.16 4.52
CA ARG A 155 -3.49 -9.99 5.65
C ARG A 155 -4.08 -9.16 6.78
N LEU A 156 -3.44 -8.06 7.14
CA LEU A 156 -3.91 -7.14 8.17
C LEU A 156 -5.26 -6.53 7.79
N THR A 157 -5.43 -6.11 6.53
CA THR A 157 -6.69 -5.55 6.03
C THR A 157 -7.83 -6.56 6.15
N HIS A 158 -7.61 -7.80 5.72
CA HIS A 158 -8.60 -8.87 5.84
C HIS A 158 -8.92 -9.24 7.29
N ALA A 159 -7.92 -9.23 8.18
CA ALA A 159 -8.12 -9.50 9.60
C ALA A 159 -9.01 -8.47 10.31
N VAL A 160 -9.07 -7.24 9.81
CA VAL A 160 -9.86 -6.15 10.42
C VAL A 160 -11.14 -5.80 9.67
N ALA A 161 -11.34 -6.32 8.46
CA ALA A 161 -12.43 -5.93 7.57
C ALA A 161 -13.84 -6.24 8.12
N GLY A 162 -14.00 -7.32 8.90
CA GLY A 162 -15.33 -7.76 9.32
C GLY A 162 -16.24 -8.03 8.12
N ASP A 163 -17.38 -7.32 8.05
CA ASP A 163 -18.33 -7.42 6.93
C ASP A 163 -18.07 -6.36 5.83
N THR A 164 -17.06 -5.50 5.98
CA THR A 164 -16.71 -4.49 5.00
C THR A 164 -16.09 -5.14 3.76
N PRO A 165 -16.57 -4.86 2.53
CA PRO A 165 -15.97 -5.38 1.31
C PRO A 165 -14.50 -4.98 1.21
N VAL A 166 -13.67 -5.89 0.69
CA VAL A 166 -12.24 -5.64 0.40
C VAL A 166 -11.99 -5.81 -1.08
N TRP A 167 -11.53 -4.76 -1.74
CA TRP A 167 -11.08 -4.83 -3.13
C TRP A 167 -9.56 -4.94 -3.19
N TRP A 168 -9.09 -5.67 -4.18
CA TRP A 168 -7.65 -5.87 -4.41
C TRP A 168 -7.19 -5.12 -5.65
N ALA A 169 -6.08 -4.43 -5.52
CA ALA A 169 -5.33 -3.98 -6.68
C ALA A 169 -4.71 -5.20 -7.36
N VAL A 170 -5.06 -5.42 -8.61
CA VAL A 170 -4.59 -6.54 -9.42
C VAL A 170 -4.14 -6.07 -10.79
N GLU A 171 -3.18 -6.77 -11.37
CA GLU A 171 -2.75 -6.57 -12.75
C GLU A 171 -3.29 -7.71 -13.62
N LEU A 172 -3.71 -7.38 -14.85
CA LEU A 172 -4.14 -8.39 -15.80
C LEU A 172 -2.91 -9.14 -16.32
N GLU A 173 -2.95 -10.47 -16.29
CA GLU A 173 -1.85 -11.32 -16.79
C GLU A 173 -1.43 -10.97 -18.22
N THR A 174 -2.39 -10.64 -19.08
CA THR A 174 -2.13 -10.22 -20.47
C THR A 174 -1.29 -8.95 -20.53
N ASP A 175 -1.58 -7.97 -19.69
CA ASP A 175 -0.89 -6.68 -19.67
C ASP A 175 0.52 -6.84 -19.12
N VAL A 176 0.69 -7.66 -18.07
CA VAL A 176 2.01 -8.01 -17.52
C VAL A 176 2.85 -8.73 -18.57
N ARG A 177 2.31 -9.74 -19.27
CA ARG A 177 3.02 -10.45 -20.33
C ARG A 177 3.44 -9.53 -21.47
N ASP A 178 2.56 -8.64 -21.90
CA ASP A 178 2.84 -7.67 -22.96
C ASP A 178 3.88 -6.63 -22.53
N ALA A 179 3.91 -6.24 -21.26
CA ALA A 179 4.93 -5.35 -20.72
C ALA A 179 6.29 -6.05 -20.65
N LEU A 180 6.35 -7.26 -20.09
CA LEU A 180 7.60 -8.06 -19.98
C LEU A 180 8.21 -8.39 -21.35
N ALA A 181 7.39 -8.55 -22.39
CA ALA A 181 7.88 -8.75 -23.75
C ALA A 181 8.57 -7.51 -24.35
N LYS A 182 8.36 -6.33 -23.77
CA LYS A 182 8.92 -5.05 -24.25
C LYS A 182 10.12 -4.56 -23.44
N ILE A 183 10.34 -5.12 -22.26
CA ILE A 183 11.42 -4.75 -21.35
C ILE A 183 12.29 -5.98 -21.07
N ASP A 184 13.62 -5.80 -21.14
CA ASP A 184 14.57 -6.84 -20.72
C ASP A 184 14.81 -6.70 -19.21
N TYR A 185 13.82 -7.14 -18.41
CA TYR A 185 13.89 -7.04 -16.95
C TYR A 185 13.54 -8.36 -16.29
N SER A 186 14.56 -9.09 -15.86
CA SER A 186 14.43 -10.46 -15.35
C SER A 186 13.87 -10.64 -13.92
N PRO A 187 13.82 -9.66 -13.01
CA PRO A 187 13.29 -9.89 -11.67
C PRO A 187 11.77 -10.08 -11.62
N TRP A 188 11.05 -9.51 -12.58
CA TRP A 188 9.59 -9.62 -12.60
C TRP A 188 9.14 -10.96 -13.16
N ARG A 189 8.30 -11.65 -12.40
CA ARG A 189 7.66 -12.90 -12.85
C ARG A 189 6.18 -12.88 -12.51
N ILE A 190 5.41 -13.59 -13.29
CA ILE A 190 4.02 -13.88 -12.98
C ILE A 190 4.03 -15.01 -11.93
N PRO A 191 3.31 -14.87 -10.80
CA PRO A 191 3.19 -15.93 -9.82
C PRO A 191 2.62 -17.21 -10.45
N GLU A 192 3.14 -18.36 -10.06
CA GLU A 192 2.56 -19.63 -10.47
C GLU A 192 1.22 -19.89 -9.78
N PRO A 193 0.28 -20.60 -10.44
CA PRO A 193 -0.98 -20.99 -9.80
C PRO A 193 -0.69 -21.79 -8.52
N GLY A 194 -1.07 -21.26 -7.36
CA GLY A 194 -0.80 -21.86 -6.05
C GLY A 194 0.19 -21.08 -5.18
N GLU A 195 0.87 -20.10 -5.73
CA GLU A 195 1.62 -19.09 -4.95
C GLU A 195 0.69 -17.98 -4.47
N ILE A 196 -0.47 -17.86 -5.11
CA ILE A 196 -1.56 -16.98 -4.67
C ILE A 196 -2.42 -17.81 -3.70
N VAL A 197 -2.35 -17.48 -2.43
CA VAL A 197 -3.10 -18.17 -1.34
C VAL A 197 -4.27 -17.33 -0.90
#